data_96700f7c57b8de632a10158e31c822e6
#
_entry.id   96700f7c57b8de632a10158e31c822e6
#
_cell.length_a   1.000
_cell.length_b   1.000
_cell.length_c   1.000
_cell.angle_alpha   90.00
_cell.angle_beta   90.00
_cell.angle_gamma   90.00
#
_symmetry.space_group_name_H-M   'P 1'
#
loop_
_entity.id
_entity.type
_entity.pdbx_description
1 polymer ?
#
loop_
_entity_poly.entity_id
_entity_poly.type
_entity_poly.pdbx_seq_one_letter_code
_entity_poly.pdbx_strand_id
1 'polypeptide(L)'
;LPRFDYLAQLHRHPEGLRMNVLSRYLMVTGGNVTGLTDELVKDGLVVREDDPSDRRSFRVSLTASGRRAFERIAAEHESWLASLFAVVSGSGQEALFEQLGALRVQLAKNQSTANDNAREAA
;
A
#
# COMPACT_ATOMS: atom_id res chain seq x y z
N LEU A 1 0.83 -10.49 4.33
CA LEU A 1 1.12 -9.33 3.48
C LEU A 1 0.18 -8.12 3.66
N PRO A 2 -1.01 -8.24 4.29
CA PRO A 2 -1.85 -7.06 4.54
C PRO A 2 -1.16 -5.98 5.37
N ARG A 3 -0.34 -6.37 6.34
CA ARG A 3 0.44 -5.40 7.15
C ARG A 3 1.44 -4.62 6.30
N PHE A 4 2.12 -5.31 5.39
CA PHE A 4 3.08 -4.67 4.49
C PHE A 4 2.39 -3.67 3.57
N ASP A 5 1.26 -4.03 2.98
CA ASP A 5 0.49 -3.13 2.10
C ASP A 5 0.00 -1.90 2.86
N TYR A 6 -0.46 -2.07 4.08
CA TYR A 6 -0.89 -0.99 4.94
C TYR A 6 0.24 0.01 5.20
N LEU A 7 1.39 -0.50 5.63
CA LEU A 7 2.57 0.34 5.90
C LEU A 7 3.10 1.00 4.63
N ALA A 8 3.03 0.31 3.49
CA ALA A 8 3.45 0.85 2.20
C ALA A 8 2.63 2.07 1.80
N GLN A 9 1.31 2.03 2.00
CA GLN A 9 0.45 3.16 1.70
C GLN A 9 0.78 4.37 2.57
N LEU A 10 1.01 4.16 3.85
CA LEU A 10 1.38 5.24 4.76
C LEU A 10 2.79 5.77 4.52
N HIS A 11 3.69 4.93 4.06
CA HIS A 11 5.05 5.36 3.70
C HIS A 11 5.04 6.34 2.51
N ARG A 12 4.12 6.16 1.59
CA ARG A 12 3.93 7.07 0.44
C ARG A 12 3.28 8.39 0.82
N HIS A 13 2.65 8.46 1.99
CA HIS A 13 1.91 9.63 2.46
C HIS A 13 2.40 10.03 3.85
N PRO A 14 3.54 10.74 3.94
CA PRO A 14 4.12 11.14 5.24
C PRO A 14 3.19 11.99 6.10
N GLU A 15 2.27 12.72 5.47
CA GLU A 15 1.24 13.53 6.15
C GLU A 15 0.13 12.70 6.77
N GLY A 16 0.13 11.40 6.51
CA GLY A 16 -0.92 10.49 6.94
C GLY A 16 -2.09 10.42 5.97
N LEU A 17 -2.96 9.45 6.20
CA LEU A 17 -4.17 9.24 5.40
C LEU A 17 -5.38 9.14 6.31
N ARG A 18 -6.52 9.66 5.85
CA ARG A 18 -7.80 9.42 6.49
C ARG A 18 -8.17 7.94 6.37
N MET A 19 -8.83 7.40 7.38
CA MET A 19 -9.21 5.98 7.42
C MET A 19 -10.04 5.56 6.21
N ASN A 20 -10.97 6.40 5.76
CA ASN A 20 -11.80 6.10 4.60
C ASN A 20 -10.99 6.06 3.29
N VAL A 21 -9.97 6.88 3.15
CA VAL A 21 -9.07 6.88 1.99
C VAL A 21 -8.18 5.63 2.03
N LEU A 22 -7.60 5.34 3.18
CA LEU A 22 -6.77 4.14 3.37
C LEU A 22 -7.57 2.86 3.11
N SER A 23 -8.81 2.80 3.59
CA SER A 23 -9.71 1.67 3.34
C SER A 23 -9.92 1.44 1.85
N ARG A 24 -10.07 2.50 1.06
CA ARG A 24 -10.22 2.37 -0.40
C ARG A 24 -8.97 1.81 -1.06
N TYR A 25 -7.78 2.26 -0.65
CA TYR A 25 -6.53 1.72 -1.18
C TYR A 25 -6.33 0.25 -0.83
N LEU A 26 -6.80 -0.18 0.34
CA LEU A 26 -6.62 -1.54 0.84
C LEU A 26 -7.74 -2.50 0.48
N MET A 27 -8.83 -2.04 -0.11
CA MET A 27 -9.96 -2.90 -0.52
C MET A 27 -9.51 -4.01 -1.48
N VAL A 28 -8.52 -3.73 -2.31
CA VAL A 28 -7.97 -4.71 -3.26
C VAL A 28 -7.30 -5.88 -2.54
N THR A 29 -6.80 -5.65 -1.34
CA THR A 29 -6.11 -6.68 -0.55
C THR A 29 -7.05 -7.47 0.37
N GLY A 30 -8.31 -7.03 0.50
CA GLY A 30 -9.36 -7.75 1.22
C GLY A 30 -9.17 -7.86 2.73
N GLY A 31 -8.49 -6.90 3.36
CA GLY A 31 -8.22 -6.93 4.79
C GLY A 31 -9.26 -6.21 5.64
N ASN A 32 -9.35 -6.58 6.92
CA ASN A 32 -10.08 -5.83 7.93
C ASN A 32 -9.22 -4.64 8.37
N VAL A 33 -9.49 -3.46 7.79
CA VAL A 33 -8.66 -2.27 7.99
C VAL A 33 -8.73 -1.79 9.45
N THR A 34 -9.88 -1.84 10.07
CA THR A 34 -10.04 -1.40 11.46
C THR A 34 -9.25 -2.28 12.43
N GLY A 35 -9.39 -3.59 12.33
CA GLY A 35 -8.65 -4.53 13.16
C GLY A 35 -7.14 -4.44 12.93
N LEU A 36 -6.74 -4.29 11.67
CA LEU A 36 -5.34 -4.14 11.31
C LEU A 36 -4.74 -2.84 11.85
N THR A 37 -5.51 -1.74 11.80
CA THR A 37 -5.10 -0.47 12.39
C THR A 37 -4.88 -0.59 13.90
N ASP A 38 -5.82 -1.21 14.61
CA ASP A 38 -5.71 -1.42 16.06
C ASP A 38 -4.47 -2.24 16.40
N GLU A 39 -4.19 -3.27 15.63
CA GLU A 39 -3.01 -4.11 15.80
C GLU A 39 -1.71 -3.33 15.59
N LEU A 40 -1.64 -2.53 14.54
CA LEU A 40 -0.45 -1.71 14.25
C LEU A 40 -0.24 -0.57 15.25
N VAL A 41 -1.32 0.01 15.75
CA VAL A 41 -1.25 1.01 16.84
C VAL A 41 -0.70 0.35 18.11
N LYS A 42 -1.19 -0.83 18.46
CA LYS A 42 -0.71 -1.59 19.59
C LYS A 42 0.78 -1.91 19.48
N ASP A 43 1.24 -2.24 18.29
CA ASP A 43 2.65 -2.54 18.03
C ASP A 43 3.53 -1.28 17.93
N GLY A 44 2.95 -0.09 18.02
CA GLY A 44 3.67 1.18 17.97
C GLY A 44 4.17 1.58 16.58
N LEU A 45 3.63 0.98 15.52
CA LEU A 45 4.06 1.22 14.14
C LEU A 45 3.28 2.35 13.47
N VAL A 46 2.06 2.60 13.90
CA VAL A 46 1.23 3.70 13.41
C VAL A 46 0.62 4.48 14.57
N VAL A 47 0.26 5.72 14.31
CA VAL A 47 -0.44 6.59 15.26
C VAL A 47 -1.76 7.01 14.63
N ARG A 48 -2.80 7.02 15.44
CA ARG A 48 -4.14 7.46 15.05
C ARG A 48 -4.39 8.83 15.68
N GLU A 49 -4.74 9.80 14.85
CA GLU A 49 -5.05 11.15 15.28
C GLU A 49 -6.45 11.55 14.80
N ASP A 50 -7.15 12.34 15.59
CA ASP A 50 -8.43 12.92 15.17
C ASP A 50 -8.19 13.91 14.03
N ASP A 51 -9.06 13.87 13.01
CA ASP A 51 -8.99 14.83 11.92
C ASP A 51 -9.52 16.19 12.42
N PRO A 52 -8.72 17.27 12.35
CA PRO A 52 -9.15 18.57 12.81
C PRO A 52 -10.38 19.11 12.06
N SER A 53 -10.58 18.68 10.82
CA SER A 53 -11.68 19.13 9.97
C SER A 53 -12.96 18.29 10.12
N ASP A 54 -12.87 17.09 10.67
CA ASP A 54 -14.01 16.19 10.83
C ASP A 54 -13.81 15.27 12.04
N ARG A 55 -14.61 15.48 13.09
CA ARG A 55 -14.56 14.70 14.33
C ARG A 55 -14.93 13.22 14.15
N ARG A 56 -15.56 12.87 13.02
CA ARG A 56 -15.95 11.48 12.71
C ARG A 56 -14.86 10.71 11.99
N SER A 57 -13.82 11.40 11.54
CA SER A 57 -12.71 10.81 10.81
C SER A 57 -11.47 10.73 11.67
N PHE A 58 -10.70 9.68 11.43
CA PHE A 58 -9.36 9.55 11.99
C PHE A 58 -8.35 9.62 10.86
N ARG A 59 -7.21 10.20 11.16
CA ARG A 59 -6.05 10.18 10.28
C ARG A 59 -5.01 9.27 10.90
N VAL A 60 -4.42 8.40 10.10
CA VAL A 60 -3.35 7.51 10.54
C VAL A 60 -2.06 7.85 9.81
N SER A 61 -0.96 7.73 10.50
CA SER A 61 0.38 7.96 9.94
C SER A 61 1.39 7.01 10.57
N LEU A 62 2.51 6.82 9.88
CA LEU A 62 3.60 6.02 10.43
C LEU A 62 4.28 6.74 11.59
N THR A 63 4.62 5.97 12.62
CA THR A 63 5.60 6.40 13.61
C THR A 63 7.00 6.27 13.05
N ALA A 64 8.00 6.81 13.73
CA ALA A 64 9.41 6.60 13.36
C ALA A 64 9.75 5.09 13.36
N SER A 65 9.22 4.34 14.33
CA SER A 65 9.36 2.89 14.39
C SER A 65 8.70 2.18 13.21
N GLY A 66 7.50 2.63 12.83
CA GLY A 66 6.78 2.09 11.66
C GLY A 66 7.53 2.33 10.37
N ARG A 67 8.09 3.51 10.18
CA ARG A 67 8.91 3.85 9.03
C ARG A 67 10.13 2.93 8.94
N ARG A 68 10.86 2.79 10.04
CA ARG A 68 12.05 1.92 10.07
C ARG A 68 11.69 0.46 9.80
N ALA A 69 10.60 -0.03 10.39
CA ALA A 69 10.14 -1.39 10.17
C ALA A 69 9.79 -1.64 8.70
N PHE A 70 9.05 -0.71 8.09
CA PHE A 70 8.70 -0.81 6.66
C PHE A 70 9.95 -0.79 5.77
N GLU A 71 10.85 0.16 5.99
CA GLU A 71 12.05 0.29 5.17
C GLU A 71 12.94 -0.96 5.26
N ARG A 72 13.04 -1.57 6.43
CA ARG A 72 13.77 -2.83 6.62
C ARG A 72 13.12 -3.98 5.85
N ILE A 73 11.80 -4.13 5.94
CA ILE A 73 11.06 -5.18 5.21
C ILE A 73 11.17 -4.95 3.70
N ALA A 74 11.05 -3.71 3.25
CA ALA A 74 11.17 -3.35 1.84
C ALA A 74 12.59 -3.66 1.31
N ALA A 75 13.62 -3.36 2.08
CA ALA A 75 15.01 -3.67 1.71
C ALA A 75 15.24 -5.19 1.61
N GLU A 76 14.72 -5.95 2.56
CA GLU A 76 14.79 -7.42 2.51
C GLU A 76 14.07 -7.98 1.29
N HIS A 77 12.89 -7.45 0.98
CA HIS A 77 12.11 -7.84 -0.19
C HIS A 77 12.84 -7.54 -1.49
N GLU A 78 13.42 -6.35 -1.59
CA GLU A 78 14.19 -5.92 -2.74
C GLU A 78 15.43 -6.82 -2.94
N SER A 79 16.14 -7.13 -1.87
CA SER A 79 17.27 -8.03 -1.88
C SER A 79 16.89 -9.44 -2.32
N TRP A 80 15.78 -9.95 -1.83
CA TRP A 80 15.24 -11.26 -2.21
C TRP A 80 14.87 -11.30 -3.68
N LEU A 81 14.17 -10.28 -4.18
CA LEU A 81 13.82 -10.15 -5.60
C LEU A 81 15.07 -10.07 -6.48
N ALA A 82 16.07 -9.29 -6.07
CA ALA A 82 17.32 -9.18 -6.80
C ALA A 82 18.02 -10.54 -6.91
N SER A 83 18.07 -11.32 -5.81
CA SER A 83 18.61 -12.67 -5.81
C SER A 83 17.84 -13.61 -6.73
N LEU A 84 16.52 -13.50 -6.73
CA LEU A 84 15.64 -14.32 -7.56
C LEU A 84 15.86 -14.03 -9.04
N PHE A 85 16.00 -12.76 -9.41
CA PHE A 85 16.20 -12.33 -10.80
C PHE A 85 17.67 -12.39 -11.26
N ALA A 86 18.60 -12.68 -10.38
CA ALA A 86 20.03 -12.79 -10.73
C ALA A 86 20.30 -13.90 -11.75
N VAL A 87 19.43 -14.92 -11.83
CA VAL A 87 19.53 -16.01 -12.81
C VAL A 87 19.07 -15.59 -14.20
N VAL A 88 18.40 -14.45 -14.33
CA VAL A 88 17.89 -13.92 -15.61
C VAL A 88 18.94 -12.98 -16.19
N SER A 89 19.21 -13.08 -17.50
CA SER A 89 20.14 -12.17 -18.18
C SER A 89 19.70 -10.72 -18.06
N GLY A 90 20.62 -9.77 -18.19
CA GLY A 90 20.30 -8.34 -18.11
C GLY A 90 19.21 -7.92 -19.10
N SER A 91 19.27 -8.41 -20.36
CA SER A 91 18.25 -8.15 -21.37
C SER A 91 16.90 -8.80 -21.00
N GLY A 92 16.93 -10.00 -20.40
CA GLY A 92 15.73 -10.67 -19.92
C GLY A 92 15.08 -9.93 -18.76
N GLN A 93 15.88 -9.37 -17.87
CA GLN A 93 15.38 -8.54 -16.78
C GLN A 93 14.69 -7.28 -17.27
N GLU A 94 15.27 -6.59 -18.24
CA GLU A 94 14.66 -5.39 -18.86
C GLU A 94 13.33 -5.74 -19.52
N ALA A 95 13.27 -6.82 -20.27
CA ALA A 95 12.03 -7.28 -20.91
C ALA A 95 10.96 -7.61 -19.86
N LEU A 96 11.33 -8.26 -18.78
CA LEU A 96 10.42 -8.58 -17.69
C LEU A 96 9.88 -7.32 -17.01
N PHE A 97 10.73 -6.35 -16.73
CA PHE A 97 10.31 -5.07 -16.16
C PHE A 97 9.33 -4.32 -17.06
N GLU A 98 9.60 -4.28 -18.37
CA GLU A 98 8.69 -3.65 -19.34
C GLU A 98 7.34 -4.34 -19.37
N GLN A 99 7.31 -5.66 -19.37
CA GLN A 99 6.06 -6.44 -19.37
C GLN A 99 5.28 -6.26 -18.08
N LEU A 100 5.93 -6.27 -16.92
CA LEU A 100 5.28 -6.01 -15.65
C LEU A 100 4.73 -4.58 -15.57
N GLY A 101 5.47 -3.61 -16.09
CA GLY A 101 5.03 -2.22 -16.17
C GLY A 101 3.77 -2.07 -17.04
N ALA A 102 3.75 -2.72 -18.21
CA ALA A 102 2.59 -2.72 -19.10
C ALA A 102 1.37 -3.38 -18.44
N LEU A 103 1.56 -4.49 -17.74
CA LEU A 103 0.50 -5.17 -17.01
C LEU A 103 -0.07 -4.29 -15.90
N ARG A 104 0.79 -3.60 -15.16
CA ARG A 104 0.38 -2.68 -14.11
C ARG A 104 -0.48 -1.53 -14.65
N VAL A 105 -0.09 -0.95 -15.78
CA VAL A 105 -0.86 0.11 -16.44
C VAL A 105 -2.23 -0.40 -16.88
N GLN A 106 -2.28 -1.60 -17.46
CA GLN A 106 -3.53 -2.21 -17.90
C GLN A 106 -4.48 -2.49 -16.71
N LEU A 107 -3.97 -2.98 -15.62
CA LEU A 107 -4.76 -3.21 -14.40
C LEU A 107 -5.35 -1.90 -13.85
N ALA A 108 -4.57 -0.83 -13.85
CA ALA A 108 -5.04 0.48 -13.42
C ALA A 108 -6.17 0.99 -14.31
N LYS A 109 -6.07 0.83 -15.63
CA LYS A 109 -7.13 1.20 -16.59
C LYS A 109 -8.39 0.40 -16.37
N ASN A 110 -8.27 -0.90 -16.14
CA ASN A 110 -9.41 -1.78 -15.90
C ASN A 110 -10.15 -1.40 -14.60
N GLN A 111 -9.42 -1.05 -13.56
CA GLN A 111 -10.02 -0.59 -12.31
C GLN A 111 -10.77 0.74 -12.48
N SER A 112 -10.22 1.69 -13.22
CA SER A 112 -10.89 2.96 -13.52
C SER A 112 -12.19 2.73 -14.28
N THR A 113 -12.16 1.90 -15.32
CA THR A 113 -13.35 1.57 -16.12
C THR A 113 -14.42 0.88 -15.28
N ALA A 114 -14.03 -0.06 -14.42
CA ALA A 114 -14.95 -0.74 -13.52
C ALA A 114 -15.61 0.23 -12.53
N ASN A 115 -14.85 1.18 -11.99
CA ASN A 115 -15.37 2.20 -11.09
C ASN A 115 -16.35 3.15 -11.79
N ASP A 116 -16.04 3.57 -13.00
CA ASP A 116 -16.91 4.43 -13.79
C ASP A 116 -18.23 3.73 -14.12
N ASN A 117 -18.15 2.48 -14.55
CA ASN A 117 -19.36 1.68 -14.81
C ASN A 117 -20.21 1.49 -13.56
N ALA A 118 -19.59 1.28 -12.42
CA ALA A 118 -20.31 1.16 -11.14
C ALA A 118 -21.02 2.47 -10.76
N ARG A 119 -20.42 3.62 -11.04
CA ARG A 119 -21.03 4.93 -10.81
C ARG A 119 -22.20 5.19 -11.74
N GLU A 120 -22.10 4.82 -13.01
CA GLU A 120 -23.18 4.97 -13.99
C GLU A 120 -24.34 4.05 -13.68
N ALA A 121 -24.10 2.86 -13.13
CA ALA A 121 -25.12 1.91 -12.74
C ALA A 121 -25.86 2.28 -11.46
N ALA A 122 -25.30 3.14 -10.65
CA ALA A 122 -25.92 3.65 -9.43
C ALA A 122 -26.72 4.90 -9.74
#